data_606dda867eaeeac5302e32b4ce5d4663
#
_entry.id   606dda867eaeeac5302e32b4ce5d4663
#
_cell.length_a   1.000
_cell.length_b   1.000
_cell.length_c   1.000
_cell.angle_alpha   90.00
_cell.angle_beta   90.00
_cell.angle_gamma   90.00
#
_symmetry.space_group_name_H-M   'P 1'
#
loop_
_entity.id
_entity.type
_entity.pdbx_description
1 polymer ?
#
loop_
_entity_poly.entity_id
_entity_poly.type
_entity_poly.pdbx_seq_one_letter_code
_entity_poly.pdbx_strand_id
1 'polypeptide(L)'
;MKKELNFAKLLLEVLILTGAVAIIAAAVYFFLVPSHASVSSISGLGIVLSNFVPLPLSAITMILNVVLLIIGFLTCGREFGVKTVYTSIMLPVFIGIFEKIFAGYDSMTGSQELDVICYILVVSVGLSILFNRNASSGGLDIVAKIMNKYLHMELGKAMSLSGMCVALSAALVYDKKTVVLSILGTYFNGIVLDHFIFDHNIKRRVCIITEKEEALRKFIIHELHSGATIYEAIGAYNKEKHNEIITIVDKSEYQKLMAYINHEDPKAFITVYNVSHMQYQPKVWE
;
A
#
# COMPACT_ATOMS: atom_id res chain seq x y z
N MET A 1 -19.01 -9.15 -24.38
CA MET A 1 -19.34 -7.83 -23.82
C MET A 1 -18.08 -6.96 -23.87
N LYS A 2 -17.97 -6.05 -24.81
CA LYS A 2 -16.92 -5.02 -24.83
C LYS A 2 -17.22 -4.07 -23.65
N LYS A 3 -16.35 -4.05 -22.63
CA LYS A 3 -16.37 -3.01 -21.59
C LYS A 3 -16.13 -1.69 -22.33
N GLU A 4 -17.14 -0.84 -22.44
CA GLU A 4 -16.92 0.55 -22.80
C GLU A 4 -15.95 1.11 -21.76
N LEU A 5 -14.77 1.47 -22.23
CA LEU A 5 -13.77 2.13 -21.38
C LEU A 5 -14.37 3.49 -21.06
N ASN A 6 -14.93 3.63 -19.86
CA ASN A 6 -15.47 4.91 -19.42
C ASN A 6 -14.27 5.87 -19.29
N PHE A 7 -14.12 6.78 -20.24
CA PHE A 7 -12.99 7.73 -20.32
C PHE A 7 -12.73 8.45 -18.98
N ALA A 8 -13.79 8.78 -18.27
CA ALA A 8 -13.69 9.38 -16.94
C ALA A 8 -12.99 8.46 -15.92
N LYS A 9 -13.22 7.14 -15.98
CA LYS A 9 -12.54 6.16 -15.10
C LYS A 9 -11.07 6.04 -15.44
N LEU A 10 -10.72 6.05 -16.73
CA LEU A 10 -9.33 6.02 -17.17
C LEU A 10 -8.59 7.30 -16.74
N LEU A 11 -9.20 8.46 -16.92
CA LEU A 11 -8.63 9.75 -16.50
C LEU A 11 -8.40 9.78 -14.99
N LEU A 12 -9.37 9.33 -14.20
CA LEU A 12 -9.24 9.22 -12.74
C LEU A 12 -8.09 8.29 -12.33
N GLU A 13 -7.96 7.13 -13.00
CA GLU A 13 -6.88 6.18 -12.75
C GLU A 13 -5.50 6.82 -13.01
N VAL A 14 -5.34 7.49 -14.16
CA VAL A 14 -4.10 8.20 -14.50
C VAL A 14 -3.80 9.30 -13.49
N LEU A 15 -4.79 10.08 -13.06
CA LEU A 15 -4.61 11.13 -12.04
C LEU A 15 -4.14 10.54 -10.70
N ILE A 16 -4.73 9.43 -10.26
CA ILE A 16 -4.33 8.76 -9.01
C ILE A 16 -2.90 8.24 -9.11
N LEU A 17 -2.53 7.58 -10.20
CA LEU A 17 -1.18 7.08 -10.43
C LEU A 17 -0.16 8.23 -10.48
N THR A 18 -0.50 9.32 -11.18
CA THR A 18 0.35 10.52 -11.24
C THR A 18 0.56 11.14 -9.86
N GLY A 19 -0.51 11.29 -9.07
CA GLY A 19 -0.43 11.80 -7.71
C GLY A 19 0.42 10.92 -6.79
N ALA A 20 0.26 9.60 -6.88
CA ALA A 20 1.07 8.65 -6.11
C ALA A 20 2.56 8.74 -6.48
N VAL A 21 2.88 8.83 -7.78
CA VAL A 21 4.26 9.00 -8.25
C VAL A 21 4.85 10.34 -7.81
N ALA A 22 4.07 11.42 -7.82
CA ALA A 22 4.52 12.72 -7.32
C ALA A 22 4.86 12.68 -5.82
N ILE A 23 4.07 11.96 -5.00
CA ILE A 23 4.37 11.72 -3.57
C ILE A 23 5.68 10.94 -3.43
N ILE A 24 5.88 9.87 -4.19
CA ILE A 24 7.12 9.08 -4.17
C ILE A 24 8.31 9.93 -4.60
N ALA A 25 8.17 10.71 -5.68
CA ALA A 25 9.23 11.60 -6.15
C ALA A 25 9.61 12.66 -5.10
N ALA A 26 8.62 13.21 -4.41
CA ALA A 26 8.86 14.14 -3.30
C ALA A 26 9.59 13.45 -2.15
N ALA A 27 9.20 12.23 -1.76
CA ALA A 27 9.88 11.47 -0.73
C ALA A 27 11.35 11.20 -1.11
N VAL A 28 11.60 10.82 -2.35
CA VAL A 28 12.95 10.57 -2.86
C VAL A 28 13.77 11.86 -2.87
N TYR A 29 13.25 12.95 -3.44
CA TYR A 29 14.00 14.18 -3.61
C TYR A 29 14.28 14.89 -2.29
N PHE A 30 13.28 15.07 -1.44
CA PHE A 30 13.40 15.85 -0.21
C PHE A 30 14.03 15.11 0.97
N PHE A 31 13.98 13.76 0.95
CA PHE A 31 14.44 12.98 2.11
C PHE A 31 15.46 11.90 1.75
N LEU A 32 15.24 11.08 0.72
CA LEU A 32 16.16 9.99 0.41
C LEU A 32 17.50 10.50 -0.15
N VAL A 33 17.46 11.44 -1.09
CA VAL A 33 18.67 12.00 -1.71
C VAL A 33 19.59 12.66 -0.66
N PRO A 34 19.09 13.54 0.24
CA PRO A 34 19.92 14.13 1.28
C PRO A 34 20.46 13.12 2.30
N SER A 35 19.72 12.04 2.57
CA SER A 35 20.15 11.03 3.55
C SER A 35 21.32 10.17 3.07
N HIS A 36 21.64 10.14 1.77
CA HIS A 36 22.63 9.23 1.17
C HIS A 36 22.41 7.74 1.50
N ALA A 37 21.27 7.36 2.04
CA ALA A 37 20.93 5.99 2.40
C ALA A 37 20.37 5.23 1.19
N SER A 38 20.61 3.91 1.16
CA SER A 38 20.12 3.02 0.10
C SER A 38 18.93 2.19 0.60
N VAL A 39 17.81 2.87 0.92
CA VAL A 39 16.60 2.20 1.43
C VAL A 39 15.81 1.63 0.25
N SER A 40 15.69 0.30 0.20
CA SER A 40 14.91 -0.44 -0.83
C SER A 40 15.16 0.03 -2.27
N SER A 41 16.40 0.40 -2.60
CA SER A 41 16.76 1.05 -3.85
C SER A 41 17.52 0.12 -4.81
N ILE A 42 17.06 0.05 -6.06
CA ILE A 42 17.81 -0.64 -7.12
C ILE A 42 19.11 0.08 -7.46
N SER A 43 19.18 1.39 -7.22
CA SER A 43 20.41 2.16 -7.39
C SER A 43 21.50 1.70 -6.44
N GLY A 44 21.16 1.23 -5.22
CA GLY A 44 22.11 0.61 -4.31
C GLY A 44 22.79 -0.62 -4.91
N LEU A 45 22.01 -1.50 -5.54
CA LEU A 45 22.56 -2.64 -6.28
C LEU A 45 23.41 -2.20 -7.47
N GLY A 46 22.97 -1.15 -8.18
CA GLY A 46 23.72 -0.56 -9.29
C GLY A 46 25.10 -0.07 -8.85
N ILE A 47 25.22 0.59 -7.70
CA ILE A 47 26.52 1.05 -7.16
C ILE A 47 27.42 -0.13 -6.84
N VAL A 48 26.91 -1.18 -6.22
CA VAL A 48 27.70 -2.39 -5.94
C VAL A 48 28.23 -2.97 -7.26
N LEU A 49 27.36 -3.14 -8.26
CA LEU A 49 27.73 -3.71 -9.56
C LEU A 49 28.72 -2.83 -10.35
N SER A 50 28.64 -1.50 -10.23
CA SER A 50 29.57 -0.58 -10.92
C SER A 50 31.01 -0.72 -10.45
N ASN A 51 31.27 -1.33 -9.29
CA ASN A 51 32.61 -1.66 -8.84
C ASN A 51 33.21 -2.92 -9.53
N PHE A 52 32.34 -3.75 -10.11
CA PHE A 52 32.77 -5.02 -10.74
C PHE A 52 32.65 -4.99 -12.27
N VAL A 53 31.84 -4.08 -12.82
CA VAL A 53 31.57 -3.99 -14.26
C VAL A 53 31.95 -2.60 -14.75
N PRO A 54 32.74 -2.47 -15.83
CA PRO A 54 33.23 -1.19 -16.35
C PRO A 54 32.13 -0.43 -17.12
N LEU A 55 30.99 -0.22 -16.51
CA LEU A 55 29.85 0.54 -17.03
C LEU A 55 29.47 1.67 -16.04
N PRO A 56 29.02 2.82 -16.54
CA PRO A 56 28.56 3.89 -15.68
C PRO A 56 27.31 3.46 -14.91
N LEU A 57 27.17 3.95 -13.66
CA LEU A 57 26.07 3.63 -12.76
C LEU A 57 24.68 3.80 -13.42
N SER A 58 24.51 4.87 -14.19
CA SER A 58 23.26 5.15 -14.93
C SER A 58 22.88 4.04 -15.92
N ALA A 59 23.88 3.49 -16.63
CA ALA A 59 23.63 2.40 -17.56
C ALA A 59 23.25 1.10 -16.83
N ILE A 60 23.96 0.77 -15.74
CA ILE A 60 23.64 -0.42 -14.93
C ILE A 60 22.24 -0.33 -14.34
N THR A 61 21.89 0.78 -13.70
CA THR A 61 20.54 0.98 -13.11
C THR A 61 19.44 0.96 -14.16
N MET A 62 19.69 1.53 -15.35
CA MET A 62 18.74 1.48 -16.45
C MET A 62 18.51 0.05 -16.95
N ILE A 63 19.60 -0.71 -17.15
CA ILE A 63 19.51 -2.12 -17.57
C ILE A 63 18.73 -2.94 -16.55
N LEU A 64 19.06 -2.80 -15.26
CA LEU A 64 18.35 -3.50 -14.18
C LEU A 64 16.86 -3.16 -14.16
N ASN A 65 16.50 -1.88 -14.27
CA ASN A 65 15.11 -1.44 -14.32
C ASN A 65 14.37 -2.00 -15.54
N VAL A 66 14.97 -1.96 -16.72
CA VAL A 66 14.36 -2.50 -17.95
C VAL A 66 14.15 -4.01 -17.83
N VAL A 67 15.16 -4.75 -17.33
CA VAL A 67 15.05 -6.20 -17.11
C VAL A 67 13.93 -6.52 -16.13
N LEU A 68 13.88 -5.84 -14.99
CA LEU A 68 12.81 -6.04 -14.01
C LEU A 68 11.42 -5.67 -14.57
N LEU A 69 11.34 -4.63 -15.38
CA LEU A 69 10.08 -4.23 -16.02
C LEU A 69 9.59 -5.29 -17.00
N ILE A 70 10.49 -5.88 -17.80
CA ILE A 70 10.16 -6.99 -18.71
C ILE A 70 9.68 -8.21 -17.90
N ILE A 71 10.43 -8.58 -16.85
CA ILE A 71 10.06 -9.70 -15.98
C ILE A 71 8.70 -9.41 -15.31
N GLY A 72 8.48 -8.22 -14.78
CA GLY A 72 7.20 -7.81 -14.17
C GLY A 72 6.03 -7.86 -15.16
N PHE A 73 6.26 -7.42 -16.40
CA PHE A 73 5.23 -7.49 -17.44
C PHE A 73 4.83 -8.94 -17.77
N LEU A 74 5.81 -9.82 -17.89
CA LEU A 74 5.59 -11.24 -18.20
C LEU A 74 4.95 -12.00 -17.03
N THR A 75 5.35 -11.69 -15.80
CA THR A 75 4.93 -12.42 -14.60
C THR A 75 3.66 -11.89 -13.97
N CYS A 76 3.50 -10.56 -13.86
CA CYS A 76 2.37 -9.93 -13.19
C CYS A 76 1.22 -9.55 -14.14
N GLY A 77 1.46 -9.63 -15.46
CA GLY A 77 0.44 -9.44 -16.49
C GLY A 77 0.41 -8.02 -17.08
N ARG A 78 -0.38 -7.87 -18.17
CA ARG A 78 -0.37 -6.65 -19.00
C ARG A 78 -0.84 -5.40 -18.27
N GLU A 79 -1.84 -5.51 -17.41
CA GLU A 79 -2.36 -4.36 -16.68
C GLU A 79 -1.31 -3.77 -15.74
N PHE A 80 -0.66 -4.63 -14.94
CA PHE A 80 0.45 -4.25 -14.07
C PHE A 80 1.59 -3.63 -14.89
N GLY A 81 2.00 -4.29 -15.98
CA GLY A 81 3.12 -3.85 -16.81
C GLY A 81 2.89 -2.46 -17.42
N VAL A 82 1.73 -2.20 -18.05
CA VAL A 82 1.43 -0.90 -18.68
C VAL A 82 1.42 0.23 -17.63
N LYS A 83 0.77 0.02 -16.48
CA LYS A 83 0.74 1.01 -15.41
C LYS A 83 2.13 1.27 -14.85
N THR A 84 2.94 0.22 -14.67
CA THR A 84 4.30 0.32 -14.15
C THR A 84 5.24 1.01 -15.14
N VAL A 85 5.12 0.77 -16.44
CA VAL A 85 5.86 1.54 -17.47
C VAL A 85 5.57 3.04 -17.33
N TYR A 86 4.30 3.40 -17.23
CA TYR A 86 3.90 4.81 -17.07
C TYR A 86 4.52 5.43 -15.81
N THR A 87 4.36 4.78 -14.66
CA THR A 87 4.85 5.29 -13.37
C THR A 87 6.38 5.36 -13.31
N SER A 88 7.08 4.38 -13.89
CA SER A 88 8.55 4.34 -13.95
C SER A 88 9.14 5.45 -14.83
N ILE A 89 8.41 5.92 -15.85
CA ILE A 89 8.80 7.08 -16.65
C ILE A 89 8.50 8.39 -15.93
N MET A 90 7.32 8.48 -15.28
CA MET A 90 6.91 9.69 -14.59
C MET A 90 7.73 10.00 -13.34
N LEU A 91 8.27 8.98 -12.66
CA LEU A 91 9.06 9.17 -11.44
C LEU A 91 10.30 10.06 -11.66
N PRO A 92 11.22 9.75 -12.60
CA PRO A 92 12.36 10.61 -12.87
C PRO A 92 11.95 11.99 -13.42
N VAL A 93 10.83 12.09 -14.14
CA VAL A 93 10.32 13.39 -14.61
C VAL A 93 9.95 14.30 -13.42
N PHE A 94 9.23 13.79 -12.43
CA PHE A 94 8.91 14.56 -11.22
C PHE A 94 10.15 14.90 -10.39
N ILE A 95 11.09 13.97 -10.24
CA ILE A 95 12.37 14.26 -9.56
C ILE A 95 13.09 15.39 -10.28
N GLY A 96 13.21 15.35 -11.62
CA GLY A 96 13.85 16.42 -12.40
C GLY A 96 13.13 17.77 -12.34
N ILE A 97 11.80 17.76 -12.15
CA ILE A 97 11.02 18.99 -11.89
C ILE A 97 11.41 19.57 -10.51
N PHE A 98 11.47 18.73 -9.48
CA PHE A 98 11.86 19.17 -8.14
C PHE A 98 13.30 19.68 -8.11
N GLU A 99 14.23 19.02 -8.79
CA GLU A 99 15.62 19.50 -8.92
C GLU A 99 15.73 20.89 -9.54
N LYS A 100 14.89 21.20 -10.53
CA LYS A 100 14.87 22.53 -11.16
C LYS A 100 14.21 23.60 -10.29
N ILE A 101 13.12 23.24 -9.59
CA ILE A 101 12.35 24.21 -8.77
C ILE A 101 13.10 24.48 -7.45
N PHE A 102 13.69 23.48 -6.85
CA PHE A 102 14.36 23.54 -5.55
C PHE A 102 15.87 23.35 -5.69
N ALA A 103 16.47 23.97 -6.72
CA ALA A 103 17.92 23.84 -6.96
C ALA A 103 18.73 24.28 -5.73
N GLY A 104 19.70 23.43 -5.33
CA GLY A 104 20.55 23.68 -4.15
C GLY A 104 19.89 23.31 -2.82
N TYR A 105 18.77 22.57 -2.85
CA TYR A 105 18.15 21.99 -1.66
C TYR A 105 19.10 20.96 -1.02
N ASP A 106 19.35 21.09 0.29
CA ASP A 106 20.17 20.17 1.04
C ASP A 106 19.28 19.20 1.84
N SER A 107 19.02 19.43 3.10
CA SER A 107 18.16 18.58 3.92
C SER A 107 17.16 19.41 4.69
N MET A 108 15.91 18.96 4.78
CA MET A 108 14.87 19.63 5.59
C MET A 108 15.10 19.40 7.09
N THR A 109 15.63 18.26 7.48
CA THR A 109 15.77 17.87 8.89
C THR A 109 17.18 18.11 9.42
N GLY A 110 18.17 18.22 8.56
CA GLY A 110 19.59 18.31 8.93
C GLY A 110 20.16 17.04 9.59
N SER A 111 19.38 15.94 9.61
CA SER A 111 19.78 14.65 10.20
C SER A 111 19.49 13.52 9.24
N GLN A 112 20.50 12.72 8.91
CA GLN A 112 20.39 11.56 8.05
C GLN A 112 19.31 10.57 8.52
N GLU A 113 19.24 10.34 9.82
CA GLU A 113 18.31 9.41 10.46
C GLU A 113 16.86 9.90 10.33
N LEU A 114 16.62 11.18 10.57
CA LEU A 114 15.29 11.79 10.45
C LEU A 114 14.83 11.81 8.98
N ASP A 115 15.73 12.11 8.05
CA ASP A 115 15.43 12.07 6.62
C ASP A 115 14.99 10.66 6.21
N VAL A 116 15.65 9.60 6.67
CA VAL A 116 15.24 8.20 6.39
C VAL A 116 13.86 7.91 6.99
N ILE A 117 13.55 8.36 8.19
CA ILE A 117 12.23 8.15 8.81
C ILE A 117 11.14 8.88 8.00
N CYS A 118 11.36 10.13 7.66
CA CYS A 118 10.44 10.92 6.83
C CYS A 118 10.24 10.27 5.45
N TYR A 119 11.33 9.81 4.83
CA TYR A 119 11.27 9.06 3.57
C TYR A 119 10.35 7.85 3.68
N ILE A 120 10.57 6.99 4.69
CA ILE A 120 9.78 5.77 4.88
C ILE A 120 8.29 6.08 5.00
N LEU A 121 7.92 7.07 5.80
CA LEU A 121 6.52 7.45 5.99
C LEU A 121 5.89 7.95 4.69
N VAL A 122 6.53 8.88 4.00
CA VAL A 122 5.96 9.50 2.80
C VAL A 122 5.96 8.54 1.61
N VAL A 123 7.06 7.79 1.39
CA VAL A 123 7.12 6.83 0.28
C VAL A 123 6.13 5.70 0.43
N SER A 124 5.90 5.21 1.66
CA SER A 124 4.94 4.13 1.93
C SER A 124 3.50 4.54 1.56
N VAL A 125 3.12 5.80 1.74
CA VAL A 125 1.82 6.30 1.26
C VAL A 125 1.72 6.19 -0.27
N GLY A 126 2.70 6.69 -0.99
CA GLY A 126 2.72 6.63 -2.47
C GLY A 126 2.74 5.20 -2.99
N LEU A 127 3.60 4.33 -2.43
CA LEU A 127 3.70 2.93 -2.82
C LEU A 127 2.41 2.14 -2.51
N SER A 128 1.77 2.39 -1.38
CA SER A 128 0.50 1.74 -1.04
C SER A 128 -0.60 2.06 -2.06
N ILE A 129 -0.67 3.30 -2.53
CA ILE A 129 -1.60 3.71 -3.58
C ILE A 129 -1.29 2.96 -4.89
N LEU A 130 -0.03 2.90 -5.31
CA LEU A 130 0.37 2.20 -6.53
C LEU A 130 0.04 0.70 -6.45
N PHE A 131 0.42 0.02 -5.38
CA PHE A 131 0.16 -1.42 -5.22
C PHE A 131 -1.33 -1.76 -5.17
N ASN A 132 -2.15 -0.92 -4.53
CA ASN A 132 -3.61 -1.08 -4.50
C ASN A 132 -4.24 -0.86 -5.90
N ARG A 133 -3.56 -0.12 -6.80
CA ARG A 133 -3.96 0.07 -8.20
C ARG A 133 -3.29 -0.92 -9.17
N ASN A 134 -2.65 -1.97 -8.63
CA ASN A 134 -1.90 -2.96 -9.40
C ASN A 134 -0.84 -2.31 -10.30
N ALA A 135 -0.05 -1.39 -9.74
CA ALA A 135 1.08 -0.69 -10.35
C ALA A 135 2.29 -0.73 -9.39
N SER A 136 3.46 -0.32 -9.87
CA SER A 136 4.71 -0.20 -9.11
C SER A 136 5.43 1.07 -9.53
N SER A 137 6.34 1.59 -8.71
CA SER A 137 7.22 2.71 -9.09
C SER A 137 8.36 2.29 -10.00
N GLY A 138 8.58 0.99 -10.17
CA GLY A 138 9.73 0.37 -10.84
C GLY A 138 10.77 -0.15 -9.83
N GLY A 139 11.83 -0.77 -10.33
CA GLY A 139 12.91 -1.27 -9.47
C GLY A 139 12.53 -2.45 -8.59
N LEU A 140 12.96 -2.44 -7.32
CA LEU A 140 12.74 -3.54 -6.37
C LEU A 140 11.27 -3.78 -6.03
N ASP A 141 10.40 -2.82 -6.23
CA ASP A 141 8.94 -2.95 -6.07
C ASP A 141 8.38 -4.06 -6.97
N ILE A 142 8.95 -4.21 -8.18
CA ILE A 142 8.57 -5.29 -9.10
C ILE A 142 8.95 -6.65 -8.52
N VAL A 143 10.14 -6.76 -7.92
CA VAL A 143 10.58 -7.99 -7.25
C VAL A 143 9.63 -8.33 -6.10
N ALA A 144 9.28 -7.35 -5.27
CA ALA A 144 8.32 -7.53 -4.19
C ALA A 144 6.94 -8.00 -4.70
N LYS A 145 6.46 -7.43 -5.81
CA LYS A 145 5.19 -7.85 -6.43
C LYS A 145 5.24 -9.28 -6.98
N ILE A 146 6.38 -9.69 -7.54
CA ILE A 146 6.59 -11.07 -8.01
C ILE A 146 6.60 -12.03 -6.81
N MET A 147 7.32 -11.69 -5.73
CA MET A 147 7.34 -12.50 -4.50
C MET A 147 5.94 -12.59 -3.87
N ASN A 148 5.19 -11.49 -3.83
CA ASN A 148 3.80 -11.51 -3.38
C ASN A 148 2.94 -12.46 -4.20
N LYS A 149 3.09 -12.46 -5.53
CA LYS A 149 2.30 -13.31 -6.43
C LYS A 149 2.63 -14.80 -6.31
N TYR A 150 3.91 -15.16 -6.25
CA TYR A 150 4.36 -16.56 -6.32
C TYR A 150 4.65 -17.18 -4.97
N LEU A 151 5.13 -16.39 -4.00
CA LEU A 151 5.45 -16.86 -2.65
C LEU A 151 4.34 -16.54 -1.65
N HIS A 152 3.27 -15.84 -2.09
CA HIS A 152 2.14 -15.42 -1.25
C HIS A 152 2.57 -14.61 0.00
N MET A 153 3.69 -13.89 -0.11
CA MET A 153 4.18 -13.01 0.94
C MET A 153 3.44 -11.67 0.92
N GLU A 154 3.29 -11.03 2.07
CA GLU A 154 2.83 -9.64 2.14
C GLU A 154 3.81 -8.73 1.40
N LEU A 155 3.29 -7.67 0.78
CA LEU A 155 4.10 -6.79 -0.09
C LEU A 155 5.23 -6.10 0.67
N GLY A 156 4.98 -5.61 1.88
CA GLY A 156 6.03 -4.97 2.68
C GLY A 156 7.09 -5.97 3.16
N LYS A 157 6.71 -7.20 3.52
CA LYS A 157 7.67 -8.26 3.85
C LYS A 157 8.54 -8.60 2.63
N ALA A 158 7.94 -8.68 1.45
CA ALA A 158 8.66 -8.91 0.20
C ALA A 158 9.61 -7.74 -0.16
N MET A 159 9.17 -6.50 0.07
CA MET A 159 10.00 -5.29 -0.06
C MET A 159 11.18 -5.31 0.91
N SER A 160 10.93 -5.63 2.19
CA SER A 160 11.99 -5.74 3.20
C SER A 160 13.01 -6.81 2.82
N LEU A 161 12.56 -7.98 2.39
CA LEU A 161 13.45 -9.09 2.06
C LEU A 161 14.31 -8.78 0.82
N SER A 162 13.71 -8.31 -0.27
CA SER A 162 14.43 -7.94 -1.49
C SER A 162 15.39 -6.77 -1.26
N GLY A 163 14.94 -5.74 -0.55
CA GLY A 163 15.76 -4.58 -0.22
C GLY A 163 16.88 -4.89 0.77
N MET A 164 16.67 -5.84 1.70
CA MET A 164 17.72 -6.27 2.65
C MET A 164 18.86 -7.00 1.94
N CYS A 165 18.56 -7.80 0.92
CA CYS A 165 19.60 -8.40 0.07
C CYS A 165 20.48 -7.33 -0.59
N VAL A 166 19.86 -6.25 -1.08
CA VAL A 166 20.59 -5.11 -1.67
C VAL A 166 21.37 -4.34 -0.61
N ALA A 167 20.75 -4.04 0.55
CA ALA A 167 21.42 -3.31 1.64
C ALA A 167 22.62 -4.08 2.19
N LEU A 168 22.56 -5.41 2.28
CA LEU A 168 23.70 -6.26 2.66
C LEU A 168 24.81 -6.23 1.61
N SER A 169 24.47 -6.25 0.31
CA SER A 169 25.48 -6.14 -0.76
C SER A 169 26.18 -4.77 -0.75
N ALA A 170 25.49 -3.72 -0.31
CA ALA A 170 26.03 -2.37 -0.15
C ALA A 170 27.13 -2.28 0.92
N ALA A 171 27.23 -3.25 1.85
CA ALA A 171 28.30 -3.33 2.83
C ALA A 171 29.71 -3.46 2.19
N LEU A 172 29.77 -3.84 0.91
CA LEU A 172 31.04 -3.90 0.16
C LEU A 172 31.57 -2.51 -0.27
N VAL A 173 30.70 -1.48 -0.24
CA VAL A 173 31.00 -0.17 -0.83
C VAL A 173 30.81 0.99 0.12
N TYR A 174 29.79 0.92 1.00
CA TYR A 174 29.42 2.00 1.91
C TYR A 174 30.04 1.84 3.32
N ASP A 175 30.10 2.96 4.04
CA ASP A 175 30.49 2.97 5.46
C ASP A 175 29.49 2.22 6.34
N LYS A 176 29.95 1.78 7.52
CA LYS A 176 29.15 0.96 8.46
C LYS A 176 27.84 1.63 8.90
N LYS A 177 27.87 2.97 9.13
CA LYS A 177 26.69 3.73 9.57
C LYS A 177 25.60 3.72 8.49
N THR A 178 25.98 4.02 7.26
CA THR A 178 25.04 4.04 6.10
C THR A 178 24.47 2.66 5.81
N VAL A 179 25.27 1.59 5.93
CA VAL A 179 24.79 0.21 5.77
C VAL A 179 23.75 -0.15 6.85
N VAL A 180 24.04 0.11 8.11
CA VAL A 180 23.10 -0.17 9.21
C VAL A 180 21.82 0.61 9.03
N LEU A 181 21.91 1.91 8.67
CA LEU A 181 20.75 2.75 8.44
C LEU A 181 19.93 2.26 7.25
N SER A 182 20.58 1.80 6.17
CA SER A 182 19.90 1.23 5.00
C SER A 182 19.18 -0.08 5.31
N ILE A 183 19.78 -0.96 6.11
CA ILE A 183 19.16 -2.21 6.57
C ILE A 183 17.93 -1.90 7.43
N LEU A 184 18.10 -1.07 8.47
CA LEU A 184 17.01 -0.69 9.36
C LEU A 184 15.90 0.05 8.61
N GLY A 185 16.28 1.02 7.76
CA GLY A 185 15.33 1.77 6.94
C GLY A 185 14.53 0.86 6.01
N THR A 186 15.19 -0.11 5.36
CA THR A 186 14.51 -1.10 4.50
C THR A 186 13.54 -1.99 5.29
N TYR A 187 13.93 -2.45 6.46
CA TYR A 187 13.08 -3.25 7.33
C TYR A 187 11.83 -2.48 7.79
N PHE A 188 12.02 -1.27 8.31
CA PHE A 188 10.91 -0.43 8.74
C PHE A 188 10.03 0.02 7.58
N ASN A 189 10.61 0.29 6.40
CA ASN A 189 9.83 0.64 5.20
C ASN A 189 8.81 -0.45 4.85
N GLY A 190 9.19 -1.73 4.95
CA GLY A 190 8.25 -2.83 4.71
C GLY A 190 7.13 -2.90 5.75
N ILE A 191 7.42 -2.71 7.05
CA ILE A 191 6.41 -2.71 8.11
C ILE A 191 5.40 -1.56 7.89
N VAL A 192 5.91 -0.36 7.64
CA VAL A 192 5.08 0.84 7.43
C VAL A 192 4.25 0.68 6.15
N LEU A 193 4.85 0.15 5.09
CA LEU A 193 4.16 -0.10 3.83
C LEU A 193 3.00 -1.09 4.00
N ASP A 194 3.22 -2.22 4.68
CA ASP A 194 2.16 -3.18 4.96
C ASP A 194 1.04 -2.55 5.78
N HIS A 195 1.36 -1.73 6.77
CA HIS A 195 0.36 -1.00 7.54
C HIS A 195 -0.54 -0.13 6.64
N PHE A 196 0.04 0.65 5.73
CA PHE A 196 -0.72 1.49 4.80
C PHE A 196 -1.52 0.69 3.76
N ILE A 197 -1.00 -0.44 3.28
CA ILE A 197 -1.72 -1.31 2.34
C ILE A 197 -2.93 -1.96 3.03
N PHE A 198 -2.75 -2.49 4.24
CA PHE A 198 -3.81 -3.19 4.98
C PHE A 198 -4.88 -2.23 5.48
N ASP A 199 -4.51 -1.07 6.00
CA ASP A 199 -5.46 -0.12 6.61
C ASP A 199 -6.51 0.40 5.61
N HIS A 200 -6.17 0.42 4.32
CA HIS A 200 -7.11 0.81 3.24
C HIS A 200 -8.17 -0.26 2.92
N ASN A 201 -7.92 -1.53 3.26
CA ASN A 201 -8.77 -2.66 2.88
C ASN A 201 -9.42 -3.37 4.08
N ILE A 202 -9.17 -2.91 5.31
CA ILE A 202 -9.75 -3.53 6.50
C ILE A 202 -11.26 -3.32 6.50
N LYS A 203 -11.99 -4.42 6.36
CA LYS A 203 -13.42 -4.49 6.65
C LYS A 203 -13.62 -4.84 8.13
N ARG A 204 -14.76 -4.47 8.67
CA ARG A 204 -15.15 -4.81 10.04
C ARG A 204 -16.35 -5.72 10.03
N ARG A 205 -16.21 -6.88 10.64
CA ARG A 205 -17.34 -7.73 10.98
C ARG A 205 -17.91 -7.22 12.31
N VAL A 206 -19.14 -6.76 12.28
CA VAL A 206 -19.85 -6.25 13.44
C VAL A 206 -20.94 -7.24 13.78
N CYS A 207 -20.90 -7.76 15.00
CA CYS A 207 -21.90 -8.66 15.56
C CYS A 207 -22.70 -7.87 16.59
N ILE A 208 -24.02 -7.84 16.45
CA ILE A 208 -24.89 -6.95 17.20
C ILE A 208 -26.07 -7.74 17.78
N ILE A 209 -26.25 -7.68 19.09
CA ILE A 209 -27.45 -8.18 19.79
C ILE A 209 -28.21 -6.96 20.28
N THR A 210 -29.46 -6.80 19.83
CA THR A 210 -30.30 -5.63 20.10
C THR A 210 -31.77 -6.02 20.15
N GLU A 211 -32.54 -5.28 20.94
CA GLU A 211 -34.00 -5.37 20.95
C GLU A 211 -34.63 -4.67 19.73
N LYS A 212 -33.87 -3.82 19.03
CA LYS A 212 -34.31 -3.05 17.87
C LYS A 212 -33.92 -3.71 16.52
N GLU A 213 -34.02 -5.05 16.46
CA GLU A 213 -33.58 -5.84 15.30
C GLU A 213 -34.08 -5.32 13.95
N GLU A 214 -35.41 -5.13 13.84
CA GLU A 214 -36.04 -4.76 12.57
C GLU A 214 -35.63 -3.35 12.10
N ALA A 215 -35.48 -2.40 13.01
CA ALA A 215 -34.98 -1.06 12.70
C ALA A 215 -33.53 -1.10 12.21
N LEU A 216 -32.68 -1.87 12.90
CA LEU A 216 -31.28 -2.02 12.55
C LEU A 216 -31.12 -2.76 11.21
N ARG A 217 -31.90 -3.81 10.98
CA ARG A 217 -31.90 -4.55 9.70
C ARG A 217 -32.24 -3.62 8.52
N LYS A 218 -33.28 -2.80 8.66
CA LYS A 218 -33.66 -1.82 7.64
C LYS A 218 -32.54 -0.81 7.39
N PHE A 219 -31.91 -0.28 8.42
CA PHE A 219 -30.81 0.66 8.30
C PHE A 219 -29.62 0.05 7.54
N ILE A 220 -29.20 -1.19 7.91
CA ILE A 220 -28.07 -1.87 7.24
C ILE A 220 -28.38 -2.11 5.75
N ILE A 221 -29.59 -2.52 5.42
CA ILE A 221 -29.96 -2.87 4.03
C ILE A 221 -30.19 -1.61 3.19
N HIS A 222 -30.93 -0.63 3.67
CA HIS A 222 -31.41 0.49 2.83
C HIS A 222 -30.51 1.72 2.92
N GLU A 223 -29.86 1.97 4.06
CA GLU A 223 -29.00 3.16 4.23
C GLU A 223 -27.53 2.84 4.00
N LEU A 224 -27.04 1.69 4.49
CA LEU A 224 -25.66 1.27 4.28
C LEU A 224 -25.49 0.45 3.01
N HIS A 225 -26.58 -0.03 2.40
CA HIS A 225 -26.55 -0.94 1.24
C HIS A 225 -25.65 -2.16 1.47
N SER A 226 -25.56 -2.62 2.72
CA SER A 226 -24.74 -3.73 3.16
C SER A 226 -25.60 -4.97 3.44
N GLY A 227 -25.01 -6.14 3.26
CA GLY A 227 -25.65 -7.41 3.62
C GLY A 227 -25.60 -7.63 5.12
N ALA A 228 -26.64 -8.31 5.66
CA ALA A 228 -26.64 -8.78 7.02
C ALA A 228 -27.06 -10.25 7.09
N THR A 229 -26.54 -10.97 8.08
CA THR A 229 -26.93 -12.34 8.41
C THR A 229 -27.41 -12.36 9.85
N ILE A 230 -28.53 -13.02 10.12
CA ILE A 230 -29.10 -13.13 11.46
C ILE A 230 -28.94 -14.57 11.92
N TYR A 231 -28.42 -14.74 13.15
CA TYR A 231 -28.28 -16.01 13.82
C TYR A 231 -29.13 -16.01 15.09
N GLU A 232 -29.87 -17.12 15.33
CA GLU A 232 -30.44 -17.37 16.66
C GLU A 232 -29.32 -17.73 17.64
N ALA A 233 -29.24 -17.01 18.75
CA ALA A 233 -28.33 -17.23 19.83
C ALA A 233 -29.09 -17.48 21.14
N ILE A 234 -28.47 -18.21 22.06
CA ILE A 234 -29.05 -18.49 23.38
C ILE A 234 -28.11 -17.90 24.43
N GLY A 235 -28.62 -17.00 25.25
CA GLY A 235 -27.88 -16.44 26.37
C GLY A 235 -27.44 -17.52 27.37
N ALA A 236 -26.14 -17.57 27.67
CA ALA A 236 -25.60 -18.60 28.55
C ALA A 236 -26.13 -18.45 30.01
N TYR A 237 -26.42 -17.23 30.45
CA TYR A 237 -26.84 -16.93 31.81
C TYR A 237 -28.31 -17.23 32.05
N ASN A 238 -29.21 -16.64 31.26
CA ASN A 238 -30.65 -16.72 31.44
C ASN A 238 -31.37 -17.75 30.55
N LYS A 239 -30.64 -18.36 29.60
CA LYS A 239 -31.16 -19.29 28.57
C LYS A 239 -32.23 -18.67 27.65
N GLU A 240 -32.30 -17.35 27.60
CA GLU A 240 -33.20 -16.66 26.69
C GLU A 240 -32.63 -16.67 25.25
N LYS A 241 -33.56 -16.74 24.29
CA LYS A 241 -33.24 -16.63 22.86
C LYS A 241 -33.18 -15.17 22.46
N HIS A 242 -32.18 -14.83 21.69
CA HIS A 242 -32.03 -13.54 21.01
C HIS A 242 -31.40 -13.73 19.64
N ASN A 243 -31.52 -12.75 18.78
CA ASN A 243 -30.94 -12.75 17.46
C ASN A 243 -29.66 -11.92 17.45
N GLU A 244 -28.61 -12.50 16.87
CA GLU A 244 -27.35 -11.81 16.58
C GLU A 244 -27.33 -11.40 15.12
N ILE A 245 -27.25 -10.10 14.83
CA ILE A 245 -27.12 -9.54 13.50
C ILE A 245 -25.63 -9.40 13.21
N ILE A 246 -25.18 -10.03 12.13
CA ILE A 246 -23.79 -9.92 11.66
C ILE A 246 -23.77 -9.20 10.33
N THR A 247 -22.98 -8.13 10.25
CA THR A 247 -22.72 -7.39 9.02
C THR A 247 -21.23 -7.15 8.84
N ILE A 248 -20.80 -7.00 7.60
CA ILE A 248 -19.42 -6.65 7.26
C ILE A 248 -19.44 -5.31 6.54
N VAL A 249 -18.81 -4.32 7.15
CA VAL A 249 -18.85 -2.92 6.73
C VAL A 249 -17.44 -2.36 6.57
N ASP A 250 -17.30 -1.30 5.77
CA ASP A 250 -16.07 -0.53 5.70
C ASP A 250 -15.95 0.49 6.87
N LYS A 251 -14.86 1.24 6.90
CA LYS A 251 -14.58 2.21 7.97
C LYS A 251 -15.64 3.33 8.05
N SER A 252 -16.12 3.81 6.91
CA SER A 252 -17.14 4.86 6.83
C SER A 252 -18.52 4.35 7.21
N GLU A 253 -18.89 3.19 6.68
CA GLU A 253 -20.14 2.50 7.01
C GLU A 253 -20.20 2.13 8.49
N TYR A 254 -19.08 1.69 9.07
CA TYR A 254 -18.95 1.39 10.48
C TYR A 254 -19.25 2.62 11.37
N GLN A 255 -18.70 3.78 11.02
CA GLN A 255 -18.97 5.00 11.78
C GLN A 255 -20.47 5.38 11.76
N LYS A 256 -21.12 5.26 10.59
CA LYS A 256 -22.56 5.49 10.44
C LYS A 256 -23.36 4.48 11.24
N LEU A 257 -22.99 3.20 11.16
CA LEU A 257 -23.63 2.12 11.89
C LEU A 257 -23.58 2.34 13.41
N MET A 258 -22.39 2.67 13.93
CA MET A 258 -22.22 2.93 15.37
C MET A 258 -22.97 4.16 15.84
N ALA A 259 -23.01 5.22 15.05
CA ALA A 259 -23.79 6.41 15.35
C ALA A 259 -25.30 6.09 15.43
N TYR A 260 -25.81 5.31 14.47
CA TYR A 260 -27.19 4.86 14.44
C TYR A 260 -27.55 3.99 15.66
N ILE A 261 -26.71 2.98 15.97
CA ILE A 261 -26.97 2.07 17.09
C ILE A 261 -26.95 2.83 18.43
N ASN A 262 -25.98 3.71 18.63
CA ASN A 262 -25.89 4.52 19.85
C ASN A 262 -27.10 5.43 20.06
N HIS A 263 -27.76 5.84 18.97
CA HIS A 263 -29.01 6.64 19.04
C HIS A 263 -30.22 5.76 19.29
N GLU A 264 -30.39 4.64 18.58
CA GLU A 264 -31.60 3.81 18.62
C GLU A 264 -31.65 2.85 19.81
N ASP A 265 -30.50 2.23 20.13
CA ASP A 265 -30.36 1.28 21.24
C ASP A 265 -28.96 1.39 21.89
N PRO A 266 -28.80 2.34 22.82
CA PRO A 266 -27.55 2.52 23.56
C PRO A 266 -27.14 1.31 24.43
N LYS A 267 -28.04 0.34 24.62
CA LYS A 267 -27.79 -0.88 25.42
C LYS A 267 -27.42 -2.08 24.54
N ALA A 268 -27.41 -1.93 23.23
CA ALA A 268 -27.05 -3.01 22.31
C ALA A 268 -25.67 -3.58 22.66
N PHE A 269 -25.53 -4.90 22.65
CA PHE A 269 -24.25 -5.57 22.82
C PHE A 269 -23.58 -5.71 21.45
N ILE A 270 -22.38 -5.15 21.32
CA ILE A 270 -21.66 -5.08 20.04
C ILE A 270 -20.26 -5.65 20.20
N THR A 271 -19.90 -6.57 19.31
CA THR A 271 -18.51 -7.02 19.16
C THR A 271 -18.03 -6.75 17.74
N VAL A 272 -16.77 -6.31 17.62
CA VAL A 272 -16.18 -5.90 16.34
C VAL A 272 -14.89 -6.68 16.10
N TYR A 273 -14.79 -7.30 14.92
CA TYR A 273 -13.61 -8.02 14.48
C TYR A 273 -13.07 -7.40 13.18
N ASN A 274 -11.76 -7.32 13.06
CA ASN A 274 -11.14 -6.96 11.79
C ASN A 274 -11.18 -8.14 10.83
N VAL A 275 -11.58 -7.88 9.59
CA VAL A 275 -11.62 -8.87 8.51
C VAL A 275 -10.48 -8.57 7.55
N SER A 276 -9.47 -9.42 7.56
CA SER A 276 -8.27 -9.26 6.71
C SER A 276 -8.54 -9.59 5.23
N HIS A 277 -9.50 -10.46 4.96
CA HIS A 277 -9.86 -10.83 3.59
C HIS A 277 -11.36 -11.13 3.49
N MET A 278 -11.99 -10.61 2.42
CA MET A 278 -13.38 -10.90 2.09
C MET A 278 -13.51 -11.02 0.56
N GLN A 279 -14.14 -12.11 0.13
CA GLN A 279 -14.52 -12.28 -1.27
C GLN A 279 -16.04 -12.31 -1.37
N TYR A 280 -16.62 -11.36 -2.10
CA TYR A 280 -18.07 -11.32 -2.37
C TYR A 280 -18.34 -10.71 -3.73
N GLN A 281 -19.47 -11.08 -4.30
CA GLN A 281 -20.01 -10.41 -5.47
C GLN A 281 -21.03 -9.39 -4.99
N PRO A 282 -20.87 -8.09 -5.33
CA PRO A 282 -21.87 -7.08 -4.98
C PRO A 282 -23.22 -7.48 -5.55
N LYS A 283 -24.26 -7.50 -4.72
CA LYS A 283 -25.63 -7.67 -5.20
C LYS A 283 -26.02 -6.40 -5.93
N VAL A 284 -26.43 -6.54 -7.18
CA VAL A 284 -27.09 -5.47 -7.92
C VAL A 284 -28.51 -5.45 -7.38
N TRP A 285 -28.87 -4.41 -6.64
CA TRP A 285 -30.24 -4.18 -6.22
C TRP A 285 -30.98 -3.57 -7.40
N GLU A 286 -31.98 -4.28 -7.92
CA GLU A 286 -32.93 -3.77 -8.91
C GLU A 286 -33.89 -2.75 -8.29
#